data_a16b9192786e23669a97bd2df95742d5
#
_entry.id   a16b9192786e23669a97bd2df95742d5
#
_cell.length_a   1.000
_cell.length_b   1.000
_cell.length_c   1.000
_cell.angle_alpha   90.00
_cell.angle_beta   90.00
_cell.angle_gamma   90.00
#
_symmetry.space_group_name_H-M   'P 1'
#
loop_
_entity.id
_entity.type
_entity.pdbx_description
1 polymer ?
#
loop_
_entity_poly.entity_id
_entity_poly.type
_entity_poly.pdbx_seq_one_letter_code
_entity_poly.pdbx_strand_id
1 'polypeptide(L)'
;MVVKEAVELLRKGRSYAQRTKFKEALLYYNKALSLDPQNPEGWLLRASLLIETGKNPEAIADCERAISIDPHYADAWSKKGLALFNLGRIEEAVAACTRALGLNANDASAWYIKGICLDELGRSEEAQEAYGKSLELEIILDMEAEKRKLQRR
;
A
#
# COMPACT_ATOMS: atom_id res chain seq x y z
N MET A 1 -21.14 -0.08 18.39
CA MET A 1 -22.11 0.32 17.32
C MET A 1 -21.46 1.20 16.28
N VAL A 2 -20.83 2.30 16.66
CA VAL A 2 -20.13 3.23 15.75
C VAL A 2 -18.99 2.57 14.97
N VAL A 3 -18.16 1.76 15.63
CA VAL A 3 -17.06 1.01 14.98
C VAL A 3 -17.59 0.05 13.91
N LYS A 4 -18.70 -0.66 14.19
CA LYS A 4 -19.32 -1.55 13.21
C LYS A 4 -19.85 -0.81 11.98
N GLU A 5 -20.42 0.38 12.18
CA GLU A 5 -20.86 1.25 11.10
C GLU A 5 -19.68 1.76 10.27
N ALA A 6 -18.58 2.16 10.92
CA ALA A 6 -17.35 2.58 10.24
C ALA A 6 -16.79 1.46 9.35
N VAL A 7 -16.72 0.24 9.85
CA VAL A 7 -16.25 -0.93 9.07
C VAL A 7 -17.14 -1.17 7.84
N GLU A 8 -18.46 -1.07 7.98
CA GLU A 8 -19.38 -1.23 6.85
C GLU A 8 -19.20 -0.13 5.81
N LEU A 9 -18.95 1.12 6.24
CA LEU A 9 -18.65 2.22 5.32
C LEU A 9 -17.32 2.01 4.57
N LEU A 10 -16.28 1.49 5.24
CA LEU A 10 -15.03 1.12 4.58
C LEU A 10 -15.27 0.04 3.52
N ARG A 11 -16.07 -0.98 3.83
CA ARG A 11 -16.43 -2.04 2.89
C ARG A 11 -17.15 -1.49 1.65
N LYS A 12 -18.09 -0.58 1.84
CA LYS A 12 -18.79 0.11 0.73
C LYS A 12 -17.83 0.95 -0.09
N GLY A 13 -16.98 1.76 0.56
CA GLY A 13 -15.95 2.55 -0.12
C GLY A 13 -15.03 1.70 -0.98
N ARG A 14 -14.57 0.57 -0.46
CA ARG A 14 -13.75 -0.40 -1.20
C ARG A 14 -14.48 -0.94 -2.46
N SER A 15 -15.75 -1.28 -2.34
CA SER A 15 -16.56 -1.71 -3.48
C SER A 15 -16.67 -0.64 -4.57
N TYR A 16 -16.83 0.64 -4.18
CA TYR A 16 -16.83 1.76 -5.13
C TYR A 16 -15.47 1.97 -5.78
N ALA A 17 -14.38 1.87 -5.00
CA ALA A 17 -13.01 1.99 -5.51
C ALA A 17 -12.69 0.91 -6.55
N GLN A 18 -13.06 -0.34 -6.30
CA GLN A 18 -12.92 -1.45 -7.25
C GLN A 18 -13.67 -1.23 -8.58
N ARG A 19 -14.72 -0.43 -8.55
CA ARG A 19 -15.51 -0.04 -9.73
C ARG A 19 -15.05 1.30 -10.32
N THR A 20 -13.87 1.78 -9.94
CA THR A 20 -13.28 3.07 -10.36
C THR A 20 -14.14 4.31 -10.05
N LYS A 21 -15.10 4.18 -9.14
CA LYS A 21 -15.94 5.27 -8.65
C LYS A 21 -15.24 5.98 -7.47
N PHE A 22 -14.17 6.68 -7.77
CA PHE A 22 -13.26 7.22 -6.77
C PHE A 22 -13.88 8.33 -5.91
N LYS A 23 -14.77 9.13 -6.48
CA LYS A 23 -15.45 10.19 -5.72
C LYS A 23 -16.37 9.61 -4.64
N GLU A 24 -17.15 8.60 -5.00
CA GLU A 24 -18.02 7.89 -4.08
C GLU A 24 -17.20 7.13 -3.02
N ALA A 25 -16.14 6.45 -3.44
CA ALA A 25 -15.25 5.76 -2.51
C ALA A 25 -14.66 6.72 -1.48
N LEU A 26 -14.18 7.89 -1.90
CA LEU A 26 -13.64 8.92 -1.02
C LEU A 26 -14.67 9.40 -0.01
N LEU A 27 -15.93 9.60 -0.44
CA LEU A 27 -17.02 10.01 0.44
C LEU A 27 -17.24 8.97 1.56
N TYR A 28 -17.26 7.68 1.21
CA TYR A 28 -17.42 6.61 2.19
C TYR A 28 -16.23 6.50 3.15
N TYR A 29 -15.00 6.64 2.65
CA TYR A 29 -13.81 6.61 3.50
C TYR A 29 -13.77 7.79 4.47
N ASN A 30 -14.11 9.01 4.00
CA ASN A 30 -14.19 10.19 4.86
C ASN A 30 -15.22 10.02 5.97
N LYS A 31 -16.39 9.47 5.63
CA LYS A 31 -17.43 9.21 6.62
C LYS A 31 -17.00 8.14 7.64
N ALA A 32 -16.37 7.07 7.17
CA ALA A 32 -15.84 6.03 8.06
C ALA A 32 -14.81 6.58 9.03
N LEU A 33 -13.87 7.40 8.55
CA LEU A 33 -12.80 8.00 9.35
C LEU A 33 -13.33 9.08 10.32
N SER A 34 -14.46 9.72 10.01
CA SER A 34 -15.13 10.62 10.97
C SER A 34 -15.75 9.87 12.14
N LEU A 35 -16.17 8.63 11.91
CA LEU A 35 -16.75 7.76 12.96
C LEU A 35 -15.68 7.03 13.77
N ASP A 36 -14.63 6.56 13.11
CA ASP A 36 -13.53 5.82 13.74
C ASP A 36 -12.16 6.32 13.22
N PRO A 37 -11.65 7.43 13.75
CA PRO A 37 -10.36 7.99 13.35
C PRO A 37 -9.15 7.19 13.83
N GLN A 38 -9.34 6.17 14.67
CA GLN A 38 -8.29 5.32 15.19
C GLN A 38 -8.15 4.00 14.41
N ASN A 39 -8.88 3.84 13.31
CA ASN A 39 -8.77 2.68 12.44
C ASN A 39 -7.66 2.88 11.39
N PRO A 40 -6.49 2.21 11.51
CA PRO A 40 -5.39 2.40 10.57
C PRO A 40 -5.73 1.91 9.15
N GLU A 41 -6.59 0.90 9.00
CA GLU A 41 -7.05 0.42 7.70
C GLU A 41 -7.84 1.50 6.93
N GLY A 42 -8.65 2.28 7.62
CA GLY A 42 -9.41 3.38 7.01
C GLY A 42 -8.48 4.43 6.38
N TRP A 43 -7.43 4.82 7.08
CA TRP A 43 -6.42 5.74 6.59
C TRP A 43 -5.67 5.14 5.39
N LEU A 44 -5.29 3.85 5.45
CA LEU A 44 -4.60 3.17 4.36
C LEU A 44 -5.45 3.07 3.09
N LEU A 45 -6.73 2.73 3.22
CA LEU A 45 -7.65 2.65 2.08
C LEU A 45 -7.81 4.01 1.39
N ARG A 46 -7.93 5.09 2.17
CA ARG A 46 -7.97 6.44 1.61
C ARG A 46 -6.65 6.85 0.98
N ALA A 47 -5.51 6.53 1.60
CA ALA A 47 -4.19 6.76 1.03
C ALA A 47 -4.02 6.06 -0.33
N SER A 48 -4.44 4.80 -0.44
CA SER A 48 -4.39 4.06 -1.70
C SER A 48 -5.20 4.75 -2.80
N LEU A 49 -6.40 5.21 -2.49
CA LEU A 49 -7.24 5.96 -3.41
C LEU A 49 -6.60 7.29 -3.83
N LEU A 50 -5.98 8.00 -2.89
CA LEU A 50 -5.29 9.26 -3.15
C LEU A 50 -4.07 9.06 -4.05
N ILE A 51 -3.33 7.95 -3.91
CA ILE A 51 -2.24 7.58 -4.82
C ILE A 51 -2.78 7.35 -6.24
N GLU A 52 -3.83 6.56 -6.39
CA GLU A 52 -4.45 6.28 -7.70
C GLU A 52 -4.97 7.54 -8.40
N THR A 53 -5.39 8.53 -7.64
CA THR A 53 -5.84 9.83 -8.17
C THR A 53 -4.76 10.91 -8.25
N GLY A 54 -3.50 10.53 -8.01
CA GLY A 54 -2.33 11.42 -8.12
C GLY A 54 -2.13 12.41 -6.97
N LYS A 55 -2.90 12.27 -5.88
CA LYS A 55 -2.80 13.13 -4.68
C LYS A 55 -1.80 12.55 -3.67
N ASN A 56 -0.54 12.45 -4.10
CA ASN A 56 0.51 11.80 -3.33
C ASN A 56 0.87 12.51 -2.01
N PRO A 57 0.90 13.86 -1.90
CA PRO A 57 1.15 14.52 -0.62
C PRO A 57 0.11 14.18 0.44
N GLU A 58 -1.17 14.19 0.08
CA GLU A 58 -2.25 13.83 0.99
C GLU A 58 -2.21 12.33 1.35
N ALA A 59 -1.84 11.49 0.39
CA ALA A 59 -1.64 10.05 0.63
C ALA A 59 -0.53 9.77 1.65
N ILE A 60 0.58 10.50 1.59
CA ILE A 60 1.66 10.40 2.59
C ILE A 60 1.13 10.75 3.98
N ALA A 61 0.38 11.84 4.11
CA ALA A 61 -0.21 12.23 5.40
C ALA A 61 -1.13 11.14 5.97
N ASP A 62 -1.93 10.51 5.14
CA ASP A 62 -2.80 9.39 5.55
C ASP A 62 -2.00 8.15 5.95
N CYS A 63 -0.94 7.80 5.20
CA CYS A 63 -0.02 6.72 5.59
C CYS A 63 0.65 7.01 6.94
N GLU A 64 1.10 8.22 7.17
CA GLU A 64 1.70 8.65 8.44
C GLU A 64 0.70 8.56 9.58
N ARG A 65 -0.56 8.87 9.33
CA ARG A 65 -1.63 8.70 10.31
C ARG A 65 -1.84 7.22 10.64
N ALA A 66 -1.91 6.34 9.65
CA ALA A 66 -1.99 4.89 9.87
C ALA A 66 -0.79 4.35 10.65
N ILE A 67 0.42 4.79 10.32
CA ILE A 67 1.67 4.40 11.01
C ILE A 67 1.70 4.92 12.45
N SER A 68 1.17 6.10 12.72
CA SER A 68 1.09 6.64 14.10
C SER A 68 0.17 5.82 15.00
N ILE A 69 -0.86 5.20 14.42
CA ILE A 69 -1.81 4.32 15.12
C ILE A 69 -1.20 2.93 15.29
N ASP A 70 -0.66 2.37 14.21
CA ASP A 70 0.02 1.06 14.21
C ASP A 70 1.39 1.17 13.51
N PRO A 71 2.49 1.32 14.26
CA PRO A 71 3.84 1.40 13.70
C PRO A 71 4.31 0.14 12.97
N HIS A 72 3.66 -1.01 13.18
CA HIS A 72 3.95 -2.29 12.54
C HIS A 72 3.07 -2.57 11.32
N TYR A 73 2.29 -1.62 10.87
CA TYR A 73 1.44 -1.77 9.70
C TYR A 73 2.28 -1.68 8.41
N ALA A 74 2.79 -2.81 7.97
CA ALA A 74 3.71 -2.92 6.83
C ALA A 74 3.15 -2.27 5.55
N ASP A 75 1.87 -2.48 5.25
CA ASP A 75 1.23 -1.94 4.05
C ASP A 75 1.21 -0.40 4.04
N ALA A 76 1.08 0.23 5.19
CA ALA A 76 1.14 1.69 5.29
C ALA A 76 2.54 2.23 4.97
N TRP A 77 3.59 1.56 5.40
CA TRP A 77 4.96 1.90 5.02
C TRP A 77 5.21 1.68 3.52
N SER A 78 4.70 0.60 2.95
CA SER A 78 4.80 0.30 1.51
C SER A 78 4.09 1.37 0.66
N LYS A 79 2.86 1.74 1.01
CA LYS A 79 2.12 2.80 0.33
C LYS A 79 2.77 4.18 0.48
N LYS A 80 3.34 4.47 1.65
CA LYS A 80 4.15 5.68 1.84
C LYS A 80 5.35 5.69 0.89
N GLY A 81 6.05 4.57 0.75
CA GLY A 81 7.15 4.43 -0.21
C GLY A 81 6.73 4.71 -1.65
N LEU A 82 5.59 4.16 -2.09
CA LEU A 82 5.04 4.41 -3.42
C LEU A 82 4.69 5.89 -3.64
N ALA A 83 4.03 6.52 -2.68
CA ALA A 83 3.67 7.93 -2.79
C ALA A 83 4.91 8.85 -2.81
N LEU A 84 5.93 8.53 -2.02
CA LEU A 84 7.22 9.24 -2.03
C LEU A 84 7.95 9.08 -3.37
N PHE A 85 7.98 7.87 -3.92
CA PHE A 85 8.52 7.60 -5.25
C PHE A 85 7.81 8.44 -6.32
N ASN A 86 6.48 8.47 -6.32
CA ASN A 86 5.68 9.27 -7.26
C ASN A 86 5.98 10.78 -7.19
N LEU A 87 6.44 11.26 -6.04
CA LEU A 87 6.88 12.66 -5.85
C LEU A 87 8.37 12.90 -6.17
N GLY A 88 9.10 11.86 -6.57
CA GLY A 88 10.55 11.96 -6.80
C GLY A 88 11.39 12.07 -5.52
N ARG A 89 10.82 11.78 -4.36
CA ARG A 89 11.52 11.75 -3.06
C ARG A 89 12.17 10.39 -2.85
N ILE A 90 13.22 10.12 -3.65
CA ILE A 90 13.75 8.77 -3.88
C ILE A 90 14.38 8.16 -2.64
N GLU A 91 15.25 8.88 -1.92
CA GLU A 91 15.90 8.37 -0.71
C GLU A 91 14.88 8.05 0.39
N GLU A 92 13.87 8.88 0.54
CA GLU A 92 12.80 8.66 1.51
C GLU A 92 11.92 7.47 1.10
N ALA A 93 11.70 7.26 -0.20
CA ALA A 93 10.99 6.10 -0.72
C ALA A 93 11.74 4.79 -0.41
N VAL A 94 13.08 4.78 -0.60
CA VAL A 94 13.93 3.62 -0.22
C VAL A 94 13.79 3.32 1.27
N ALA A 95 13.85 4.34 2.12
CA ALA A 95 13.72 4.17 3.57
C ALA A 95 12.35 3.59 3.97
N ALA A 96 11.27 4.11 3.39
CA ALA A 96 9.91 3.63 3.66
C ALA A 96 9.72 2.18 3.18
N CYS A 97 10.14 1.84 1.97
CA CYS A 97 10.10 0.47 1.45
C CYS A 97 10.96 -0.49 2.28
N THR A 98 12.15 -0.07 2.70
CA THR A 98 13.01 -0.86 3.58
C THR A 98 12.32 -1.15 4.91
N ARG A 99 11.64 -0.18 5.48
CA ARG A 99 10.87 -0.38 6.71
C ARG A 99 9.69 -1.34 6.49
N ALA A 100 8.95 -1.19 5.40
CA ALA A 100 7.87 -2.11 5.01
C ALA A 100 8.38 -3.55 4.90
N LEU A 101 9.49 -3.75 4.21
CA LEU A 101 10.10 -5.07 3.99
C LEU A 101 10.71 -5.68 5.26
N GLY A 102 11.15 -4.86 6.21
CA GLY A 102 11.54 -5.32 7.55
C GLY A 102 10.36 -5.85 8.36
N LEU A 103 9.15 -5.36 8.10
CA LEU A 103 7.91 -5.81 8.73
C LEU A 103 7.25 -6.98 7.96
N ASN A 104 7.31 -6.95 6.64
CA ASN A 104 6.81 -7.99 5.74
C ASN A 104 7.74 -8.13 4.53
N ALA A 105 8.63 -9.11 4.57
CA ALA A 105 9.60 -9.39 3.50
C ALA A 105 8.95 -9.93 2.20
N ASN A 106 7.68 -10.29 2.22
CA ASN A 106 6.94 -10.89 1.10
C ASN A 106 6.12 -9.87 0.29
N ASP A 107 6.39 -8.58 0.44
CA ASP A 107 5.77 -7.53 -0.37
C ASP A 107 6.56 -7.33 -1.67
N ALA A 108 6.13 -8.00 -2.75
CA ALA A 108 6.75 -7.91 -4.07
C ALA A 108 6.74 -6.47 -4.61
N SER A 109 5.66 -5.71 -4.38
CA SER A 109 5.56 -4.31 -4.81
C SER A 109 6.59 -3.42 -4.12
N ALA A 110 6.79 -3.59 -2.81
CA ALA A 110 7.80 -2.85 -2.06
C ALA A 110 9.22 -3.16 -2.54
N TRP A 111 9.53 -4.42 -2.86
CA TRP A 111 10.79 -4.80 -3.47
C TRP A 111 10.99 -4.14 -4.83
N TYR A 112 9.97 -4.14 -5.69
CA TYR A 112 10.04 -3.52 -7.02
C TYR A 112 10.28 -2.01 -6.93
N ILE A 113 9.51 -1.29 -6.11
CA ILE A 113 9.67 0.16 -5.91
C ILE A 113 11.06 0.47 -5.36
N LYS A 114 11.53 -0.32 -4.38
CA LYS A 114 12.89 -0.19 -3.84
C LYS A 114 13.93 -0.37 -4.93
N GLY A 115 13.77 -1.35 -5.82
CA GLY A 115 14.67 -1.59 -6.95
C GLY A 115 14.75 -0.37 -7.88
N ILE A 116 13.61 0.20 -8.30
CA ILE A 116 13.58 1.39 -9.15
C ILE A 116 14.29 2.56 -8.46
N CYS A 117 13.99 2.80 -7.20
CA CYS A 117 14.61 3.89 -6.44
C CYS A 117 16.14 3.72 -6.31
N LEU A 118 16.62 2.49 -6.09
CA LEU A 118 18.03 2.19 -6.01
C LEU A 118 18.74 2.40 -7.35
N ASP A 119 18.10 2.03 -8.47
CA ASP A 119 18.62 2.32 -9.80
C ASP A 119 18.75 3.82 -10.05
N GLU A 120 17.77 4.61 -9.70
CA GLU A 120 17.83 6.08 -9.81
C GLU A 120 18.95 6.69 -8.96
N LEU A 121 19.32 6.06 -7.86
CA LEU A 121 20.45 6.45 -7.02
C LEU A 121 21.79 5.89 -7.51
N GLY A 122 21.84 5.16 -8.63
CA GLY A 122 23.04 4.54 -9.18
C GLY A 122 23.52 3.30 -8.40
N ARG A 123 22.69 2.76 -7.52
CA ARG A 123 22.99 1.56 -6.68
C ARG A 123 22.50 0.29 -7.40
N SER A 124 23.08 0.04 -8.59
CA SER A 124 22.56 -0.96 -9.53
C SER A 124 22.63 -2.41 -9.01
N GLU A 125 23.66 -2.77 -8.26
CA GLU A 125 23.75 -4.14 -7.69
C GLU A 125 22.63 -4.42 -6.69
N GLU A 126 22.37 -3.47 -5.78
CA GLU A 126 21.28 -3.56 -4.82
C GLU A 126 19.90 -3.51 -5.50
N ALA A 127 19.78 -2.73 -6.59
CA ALA A 127 18.57 -2.69 -7.40
C ALA A 127 18.27 -4.05 -8.03
N GLN A 128 19.27 -4.72 -8.60
CA GLN A 128 19.12 -6.06 -9.19
C GLN A 128 18.70 -7.09 -8.15
N GLU A 129 19.27 -7.04 -6.94
CA GLU A 129 18.83 -7.91 -5.84
C GLU A 129 17.35 -7.67 -5.49
N ALA A 130 16.93 -6.41 -5.41
CA ALA A 130 15.55 -6.05 -5.10
C ALA A 130 14.57 -6.53 -6.20
N TYR A 131 14.92 -6.35 -7.47
CA TYR A 131 14.13 -6.87 -8.60
C TYR A 131 14.06 -8.39 -8.59
N GLY A 132 15.17 -9.07 -8.29
CA GLY A 132 15.21 -10.53 -8.17
C GLY A 132 14.25 -11.05 -7.13
N LYS A 133 14.20 -10.41 -5.95
CA LYS A 133 13.27 -10.77 -4.88
C LYS A 133 11.81 -10.48 -5.25
N SER A 134 11.54 -9.36 -5.91
CA SER A 134 10.20 -9.07 -6.42
C SER A 134 9.70 -10.14 -7.39
N LEU A 135 10.52 -10.49 -8.38
CA LEU A 135 10.18 -11.51 -9.38
C LEU A 135 9.99 -12.90 -8.76
N GLU A 136 10.85 -13.29 -7.82
CA GLU A 136 10.73 -14.57 -7.11
C GLU A 136 9.36 -14.66 -6.37
N LEU A 137 8.97 -13.60 -5.68
CA LEU A 137 7.69 -13.55 -4.97
C LEU A 137 6.49 -13.60 -5.93
N GLU A 138 6.56 -12.92 -7.07
CA GLU A 138 5.51 -12.98 -8.09
C GLU A 138 5.34 -14.41 -8.65
N ILE A 139 6.46 -15.09 -8.97
CA ILE A 139 6.43 -16.47 -9.43
C ILE A 139 5.81 -17.40 -8.39
N ILE A 140 6.17 -17.25 -7.11
CA ILE A 140 5.60 -18.04 -6.02
C ILE A 140 4.08 -17.84 -5.93
N LEU A 141 3.63 -16.59 -6.01
CA LEU A 141 2.20 -16.25 -5.96
C LEU A 141 1.42 -16.85 -7.13
N ASP A 142 2.00 -16.81 -8.34
CA ASP A 142 1.39 -17.41 -9.52
C ASP A 142 1.29 -18.93 -9.40
N MET A 143 2.35 -19.59 -8.92
CA MET A 143 2.35 -21.04 -8.69
C MET A 143 1.29 -21.45 -7.64
N GLU A 144 1.16 -20.68 -6.56
CA GLU A 144 0.13 -20.93 -5.55
C GLU A 144 -1.29 -20.71 -6.09
N ALA A 145 -1.49 -19.68 -6.94
CA ALA A 145 -2.77 -19.42 -7.58
C ALA A 145 -3.18 -20.57 -8.50
N GLU A 146 -2.24 -21.10 -9.32
CA GLU A 146 -2.47 -22.26 -10.17
C GLU A 146 -2.80 -23.51 -9.35
N LYS A 147 -2.06 -23.78 -8.27
CA LYS A 147 -2.33 -24.90 -7.37
C LYS A 147 -3.73 -24.84 -6.77
N ARG A 148 -4.18 -23.64 -6.35
CA ARG A 148 -5.55 -23.44 -5.82
C ARG A 148 -6.62 -23.69 -6.89
N LYS A 149 -6.40 -23.30 -8.14
CA LYS A 149 -7.32 -23.58 -9.26
C LYS A 149 -7.46 -25.08 -9.51
N LEU A 150 -6.35 -25.83 -9.46
CA LEU A 150 -6.34 -27.28 -9.65
C LEU A 150 -7.06 -28.03 -8.51
N GLN A 151 -6.97 -27.54 -7.28
CA GLN A 151 -7.65 -28.13 -6.12
C GLN A 151 -9.18 -27.91 -6.09
N ARG A 152 -9.68 -26.95 -6.86
CA ARG A 152 -11.12 -26.62 -6.96
C ARG A 152 -11.84 -27.36 -8.11
N ARG A 153 -11.10 -28.13 -8.92
CA ARG A 153 -11.62 -28.99 -9.98
C ARG A 153 -11.81 -30.41 -9.47
#